data_f23f6c5407b40a0cb9c41e44f195ab66
#
_entry.id   f23f6c5407b40a0cb9c41e44f195ab66
#
_cell.length_a   1.000
_cell.length_b   1.000
_cell.length_c   1.000
_cell.angle_alpha   90.00
_cell.angle_beta   90.00
_cell.angle_gamma   90.00
#
_symmetry.space_group_name_H-M   'P 1'
#
loop_
_entity.id
_entity.type
_entity.pdbx_description
1 polymer ?
#
loop_
_entity_poly.entity_id
_entity_poly.type
_entity_poly.pdbx_seq_one_letter_code
_entity_poly.pdbx_strand_id
1 'polypeptide(L)'
;IDAGNALVDRIKPLAKATSRAGVSGGLGGFGALFDLKAAGYNDPVLVSCTDGVGTKLKVAFLADKHDTVGIDLVAMSVNDLVVQGAEPLLFLDYFATGKLSVDNAADVVAGIAEGCKQAGCALIGGETAEMPGMYADGEYDLAGFAVGAAERGELLDGSNVSEGDVILGLASSGVHSNGYSLVRKVVEKAGLGYADDAPFAPGKTVGEALLEPTKIYVKSCLAAHKAGLIKALAHITGGGLTENVPRVLPENLTAVFDASTWEYLPIFKWLGEQGGIPAMEMARTFNCGIGMCVVVPADKADEAEALLREHGETVSQIGFIGPRAGDGPQVVIKNMARTWDK
;
A
#
# COMPACT_ATOMS: atom_id res chain seq x y z
N ILE A 1 -21.55 7.71 24.12
CA ILE A 1 -22.49 6.68 23.60
C ILE A 1 -23.23 7.27 22.39
N ASP A 2 -23.86 8.44 22.48
CA ASP A 2 -24.67 9.02 21.38
C ASP A 2 -23.83 9.29 20.12
N ALA A 3 -22.62 9.82 20.27
CA ALA A 3 -21.69 10.04 19.14
C ALA A 3 -21.29 8.72 18.48
N GLY A 4 -21.02 7.68 19.25
CA GLY A 4 -20.72 6.34 18.72
C GLY A 4 -21.90 5.76 17.94
N ASN A 5 -23.12 5.86 18.47
CA ASN A 5 -24.33 5.40 17.77
C ASN A 5 -24.54 6.18 16.46
N ALA A 6 -24.39 7.51 16.51
CA ALA A 6 -24.52 8.35 15.31
C ALA A 6 -23.47 7.99 14.23
N LEU A 7 -22.25 7.69 14.62
CA LEU A 7 -21.20 7.20 13.71
C LEU A 7 -21.61 5.87 13.07
N VAL A 8 -22.05 4.89 13.88
CA VAL A 8 -22.46 3.57 13.38
C VAL A 8 -23.57 3.69 12.34
N ASP A 9 -24.56 4.56 12.56
CA ASP A 9 -25.66 4.76 11.58
C ASP A 9 -25.16 5.37 10.27
N ARG A 10 -24.15 6.25 10.31
CA ARG A 10 -23.52 6.82 9.10
C ARG A 10 -22.67 5.81 8.32
N ILE A 11 -21.97 4.90 9.00
CA ILE A 11 -21.04 3.96 8.35
C ILE A 11 -21.71 2.67 7.87
N LYS A 12 -22.86 2.27 8.40
CA LYS A 12 -23.62 1.09 7.92
C LYS A 12 -23.82 1.02 6.41
N PRO A 13 -24.31 2.09 5.71
CA PRO A 13 -24.46 2.05 4.26
C PRO A 13 -23.12 1.96 3.53
N LEU A 14 -22.05 2.55 4.06
CA LEU A 14 -20.70 2.48 3.49
C LEU A 14 -20.16 1.05 3.52
N ALA A 15 -20.27 0.39 4.68
CA ALA A 15 -19.88 -1.01 4.84
C ALA A 15 -20.72 -1.92 3.93
N LYS A 16 -22.04 -1.72 3.88
CA LYS A 16 -22.92 -2.49 3.01
C LYS A 16 -22.56 -2.38 1.53
N ALA A 17 -22.07 -1.23 1.09
CA ALA A 17 -21.67 -1.00 -0.31
C ALA A 17 -20.40 -1.79 -0.70
N THR A 18 -19.64 -2.35 0.26
CA THR A 18 -18.48 -3.21 0.03
C THR A 18 -18.82 -4.70 0.06
N SER A 19 -20.09 -5.09 0.27
CA SER A 19 -20.51 -6.47 0.43
C SER A 19 -20.16 -7.32 -0.79
N ARG A 20 -19.78 -8.58 -0.54
CA ARG A 20 -19.43 -9.56 -1.57
C ARG A 20 -19.93 -10.97 -1.18
N ALA A 21 -19.79 -11.93 -2.09
CA ALA A 21 -20.06 -13.32 -1.81
C ALA A 21 -19.21 -13.82 -0.62
N GLY A 22 -19.81 -14.55 0.29
CA GLY A 22 -19.24 -15.04 1.53
C GLY A 22 -19.59 -14.20 2.76
N VAL A 23 -19.96 -12.93 2.62
CA VAL A 23 -20.38 -12.10 3.75
C VAL A 23 -21.74 -12.57 4.28
N SER A 24 -21.80 -12.87 5.59
CA SER A 24 -23.01 -13.23 6.30
C SER A 24 -23.28 -12.24 7.43
N GLY A 25 -24.45 -11.56 7.39
CA GLY A 25 -24.83 -10.57 8.39
C GLY A 25 -24.41 -9.13 8.01
N GLY A 26 -24.35 -8.26 9.02
CA GLY A 26 -24.01 -6.83 8.87
C GLY A 26 -23.36 -6.28 10.14
N LEU A 27 -23.05 -4.98 10.15
CA LEU A 27 -22.50 -4.31 11.34
C LEU A 27 -23.49 -4.34 12.52
N GLY A 28 -22.97 -4.57 13.74
CA GLY A 28 -23.72 -4.54 15.00
C GLY A 28 -23.80 -5.88 15.73
N GLY A 29 -23.22 -6.97 15.18
CA GLY A 29 -22.99 -8.22 15.92
C GLY A 29 -21.69 -8.18 16.72
N PHE A 30 -21.48 -9.20 17.58
CA PHE A 30 -20.21 -9.36 18.32
C PHE A 30 -19.02 -9.71 17.41
N GLY A 31 -19.29 -10.29 16.25
CA GLY A 31 -18.28 -10.67 15.28
C GLY A 31 -18.86 -10.73 13.87
N ALA A 32 -18.00 -10.61 12.88
CA ALA A 32 -18.36 -10.73 11.49
C ALA A 32 -18.21 -12.18 11.01
N LEU A 33 -19.11 -12.61 10.13
CA LEU A 33 -19.10 -13.96 9.57
C LEU A 33 -18.75 -13.91 8.09
N PHE A 34 -17.85 -14.78 7.66
CA PHE A 34 -17.48 -14.95 6.26
C PHE A 34 -17.43 -16.43 5.89
N ASP A 35 -18.21 -16.81 4.89
CA ASP A 35 -18.30 -18.19 4.39
C ASP A 35 -17.39 -18.35 3.16
N LEU A 36 -16.28 -19.03 3.34
CA LEU A 36 -15.29 -19.29 2.28
C LEU A 36 -15.86 -20.15 1.15
N LYS A 37 -16.75 -21.09 1.48
CA LYS A 37 -17.39 -21.94 0.47
C LYS A 37 -18.35 -21.15 -0.39
N ALA A 38 -19.14 -20.25 0.22
CA ALA A 38 -20.01 -19.33 -0.52
C ALA A 38 -19.21 -18.33 -1.39
N ALA A 39 -17.97 -18.03 -1.00
CA ALA A 39 -17.02 -17.22 -1.77
C ALA A 39 -16.32 -17.99 -2.91
N GLY A 40 -16.56 -19.32 -3.03
CA GLY A 40 -16.07 -20.16 -4.13
C GLY A 40 -14.80 -20.96 -3.83
N TYR A 41 -14.32 -20.97 -2.59
CA TYR A 41 -13.11 -21.71 -2.21
C TYR A 41 -13.41 -23.18 -1.89
N ASN A 42 -12.47 -24.06 -2.24
CA ASN A 42 -12.55 -25.52 -2.01
C ASN A 42 -11.58 -25.98 -0.91
N ASP A 43 -10.29 -25.65 -1.01
CA ASP A 43 -9.25 -25.94 -0.02
C ASP A 43 -8.39 -24.71 0.24
N PRO A 44 -8.98 -23.65 0.85
CA PRO A 44 -8.29 -22.37 1.01
C PRO A 44 -7.24 -22.40 2.12
N VAL A 45 -6.15 -21.65 1.87
CA VAL A 45 -5.23 -21.18 2.91
C VAL A 45 -5.56 -19.74 3.20
N LEU A 46 -5.78 -19.40 4.48
CA LEU A 46 -6.00 -18.04 4.91
C LEU A 46 -4.67 -17.28 5.03
N VAL A 47 -4.67 -16.07 4.53
CA VAL A 47 -3.57 -15.11 4.69
C VAL A 47 -4.15 -13.90 5.42
N SER A 48 -3.48 -13.45 6.47
CA SER A 48 -3.91 -12.31 7.27
C SER A 48 -2.74 -11.36 7.53
N CYS A 49 -3.04 -10.08 7.59
CA CYS A 49 -2.08 -9.06 7.99
C CYS A 49 -2.78 -7.95 8.77
N THR A 50 -1.97 -7.16 9.46
CA THR A 50 -2.40 -5.94 10.13
C THR A 50 -1.40 -4.84 9.84
N ASP A 51 -1.88 -3.64 9.61
CA ASP A 51 -1.04 -2.47 9.39
C ASP A 51 -1.77 -1.19 9.84
N GLY A 52 -1.05 -0.09 9.88
CA GLY A 52 -1.56 1.26 10.17
C GLY A 52 -1.26 2.23 9.03
N VAL A 53 -1.60 3.50 9.25
CA VAL A 53 -1.25 4.60 8.34
C VAL A 53 0.06 5.27 8.77
N GLY A 54 0.35 5.24 10.05
CA GLY A 54 1.54 5.86 10.61
C GLY A 54 1.48 7.39 10.64
N THR A 55 2.66 8.04 10.58
CA THR A 55 2.76 9.49 10.79
C THR A 55 2.25 10.34 9.61
N LYS A 56 1.78 9.74 8.52
CA LYS A 56 0.98 10.41 7.49
C LYS A 56 -0.29 11.02 8.10
N LEU A 57 -0.85 10.41 9.16
CA LEU A 57 -1.99 10.96 9.90
C LEU A 57 -1.74 12.38 10.43
N LYS A 58 -0.49 12.71 10.82
CA LYS A 58 -0.15 14.08 11.23
C LYS A 58 -0.33 15.09 10.10
N VAL A 59 -0.12 14.68 8.85
CA VAL A 59 -0.39 15.54 7.67
C VAL A 59 -1.90 15.73 7.52
N ALA A 60 -2.69 14.65 7.70
CA ALA A 60 -4.16 14.75 7.66
C ALA A 60 -4.71 15.72 8.71
N PHE A 61 -4.18 15.66 9.95
CA PHE A 61 -4.59 16.58 11.02
C PHE A 61 -4.26 18.05 10.71
N LEU A 62 -3.04 18.30 10.18
CA LEU A 62 -2.56 19.65 9.89
C LEU A 62 -3.17 20.24 8.61
N ALA A 63 -3.59 19.40 7.66
CA ALA A 63 -4.27 19.80 6.44
C ALA A 63 -5.80 19.79 6.58
N ASP A 64 -6.34 19.34 7.73
CA ASP A 64 -7.78 19.13 7.99
C ASP A 64 -8.47 18.34 6.86
N LYS A 65 -7.81 17.22 6.44
CA LYS A 65 -8.28 16.36 5.34
C LYS A 65 -8.20 14.89 5.76
N HIS A 66 -9.35 14.26 5.93
CA HIS A 66 -9.49 12.95 6.56
C HIS A 66 -10.01 11.85 5.62
N ASP A 67 -10.49 12.19 4.45
CA ASP A 67 -11.20 11.33 3.50
C ASP A 67 -10.30 10.36 2.70
N THR A 68 -8.97 10.56 2.73
CA THR A 68 -8.01 9.75 1.96
C THR A 68 -7.26 8.71 2.78
N VAL A 69 -7.01 8.98 4.06
CA VAL A 69 -6.17 8.09 4.91
C VAL A 69 -6.80 6.71 5.17
N GLY A 70 -8.11 6.58 5.03
CA GLY A 70 -8.79 5.30 5.06
C GLY A 70 -8.42 4.40 3.88
N ILE A 71 -8.18 4.98 2.70
CA ILE A 71 -7.68 4.25 1.53
C ILE A 71 -6.25 3.74 1.81
N ASP A 72 -5.40 4.58 2.40
CA ASP A 72 -4.06 4.17 2.82
C ASP A 72 -4.10 2.97 3.77
N LEU A 73 -4.98 3.01 4.78
CA LEU A 73 -5.12 1.93 5.75
C LEU A 73 -5.44 0.59 5.08
N VAL A 74 -6.39 0.60 4.14
CA VAL A 74 -6.75 -0.61 3.38
C VAL A 74 -5.60 -1.04 2.49
N ALA A 75 -5.01 -0.12 1.72
CA ALA A 75 -3.94 -0.39 0.77
C ALA A 75 -2.73 -1.06 1.42
N MET A 76 -2.29 -0.56 2.59
CA MET A 76 -1.16 -1.13 3.32
C MET A 76 -1.39 -2.59 3.69
N SER A 77 -2.62 -2.96 4.03
CA SER A 77 -2.98 -4.33 4.40
C SER A 77 -3.23 -5.23 3.18
N VAL A 78 -4.05 -4.81 2.22
CA VAL A 78 -4.46 -5.67 1.10
C VAL A 78 -3.37 -5.90 0.07
N ASN A 79 -2.44 -4.93 -0.10
CA ASN A 79 -1.27 -5.14 -0.95
C ASN A 79 -0.33 -6.21 -0.37
N ASP A 80 -0.24 -6.33 0.95
CA ASP A 80 0.54 -7.39 1.60
C ASP A 80 -0.13 -8.76 1.47
N LEU A 81 -1.47 -8.84 1.38
CA LEU A 81 -2.16 -10.08 1.09
C LEU A 81 -1.89 -10.56 -0.34
N VAL A 82 -1.99 -9.66 -1.32
CA VAL A 82 -1.81 -10.03 -2.73
C VAL A 82 -0.38 -10.45 -3.05
N VAL A 83 0.61 -9.99 -2.31
CA VAL A 83 2.01 -10.44 -2.41
C VAL A 83 2.14 -11.95 -2.20
N GLN A 84 1.28 -12.52 -1.37
CA GLN A 84 1.20 -13.98 -1.14
C GLN A 84 0.33 -14.72 -2.18
N GLY A 85 -0.19 -14.03 -3.19
CA GLY A 85 -1.17 -14.57 -4.14
C GLY A 85 -2.58 -14.68 -3.57
N ALA A 86 -2.84 -14.13 -2.38
CA ALA A 86 -4.13 -14.20 -1.72
C ALA A 86 -5.08 -13.10 -2.19
N GLU A 87 -6.33 -13.46 -2.46
CA GLU A 87 -7.41 -12.51 -2.72
C GLU A 87 -7.91 -11.94 -1.39
N PRO A 88 -7.88 -10.60 -1.17
CA PRO A 88 -8.49 -9.98 -0.01
C PRO A 88 -9.99 -10.24 0.04
N LEU A 89 -10.50 -10.73 1.16
CA LEU A 89 -11.90 -11.10 1.33
C LEU A 89 -12.65 -10.15 2.26
N LEU A 90 -12.02 -9.82 3.38
CA LEU A 90 -12.63 -9.01 4.42
C LEU A 90 -11.60 -8.07 5.07
N PHE A 91 -12.12 -6.97 5.59
CA PHE A 91 -11.36 -5.95 6.29
C PHE A 91 -12.08 -5.53 7.57
N LEU A 92 -11.31 -5.29 8.61
CA LEU A 92 -11.73 -4.74 9.90
C LEU A 92 -10.83 -3.54 10.22
N ASP A 93 -11.41 -2.50 10.81
CA ASP A 93 -10.65 -1.33 11.25
C ASP A 93 -10.73 -1.12 12.77
N TYR A 94 -9.72 -0.46 13.30
CA TYR A 94 -9.69 0.07 14.64
C TYR A 94 -9.41 1.56 14.57
N PHE A 95 -10.38 2.37 15.01
CA PHE A 95 -10.27 3.81 15.10
C PHE A 95 -10.18 4.23 16.56
N ALA A 96 -9.04 4.78 16.98
CA ALA A 96 -8.79 5.21 18.34
C ALA A 96 -8.56 6.73 18.41
N THR A 97 -9.25 7.44 19.30
CA THR A 97 -9.16 8.90 19.42
C THR A 97 -9.30 9.36 20.87
N GLY A 98 -8.83 10.56 21.19
CA GLY A 98 -9.07 11.16 22.51
C GLY A 98 -10.51 11.62 22.68
N LYS A 99 -11.09 12.23 21.64
CA LYS A 99 -12.46 12.69 21.60
C LYS A 99 -13.03 12.46 20.19
N LEU A 100 -14.14 11.77 20.11
CA LEU A 100 -14.74 11.39 18.83
C LEU A 100 -15.38 12.61 18.11
N SER A 101 -14.83 12.94 16.93
CA SER A 101 -15.48 13.75 15.91
C SER A 101 -16.21 12.82 14.96
N VAL A 102 -17.54 12.84 14.97
CA VAL A 102 -18.35 11.96 14.11
C VAL A 102 -18.10 12.25 12.63
N ASP A 103 -17.89 13.50 12.25
CA ASP A 103 -17.63 13.89 10.86
C ASP A 103 -16.28 13.36 10.36
N ASN A 104 -15.20 13.62 11.09
CA ASN A 104 -13.87 13.14 10.73
C ASN A 104 -13.81 11.60 10.69
N ALA A 105 -14.41 10.94 11.67
CA ALA A 105 -14.45 9.48 11.70
C ALA A 105 -15.27 8.91 10.53
N ALA A 106 -16.37 9.54 10.17
CA ALA A 106 -17.16 9.13 9.00
C ALA A 106 -16.39 9.31 7.70
N ASP A 107 -15.61 10.40 7.54
CA ASP A 107 -14.75 10.62 6.37
C ASP A 107 -13.64 9.57 6.29
N VAL A 108 -13.00 9.22 7.41
CA VAL A 108 -12.01 8.14 7.47
C VAL A 108 -12.63 6.81 7.04
N VAL A 109 -13.81 6.45 7.58
CA VAL A 109 -14.48 5.19 7.23
C VAL A 109 -14.99 5.20 5.79
N ALA A 110 -15.36 6.36 5.24
CA ALA A 110 -15.67 6.48 3.81
C ALA A 110 -14.43 6.15 2.95
N GLY A 111 -13.26 6.63 3.34
CA GLY A 111 -11.99 6.24 2.72
C GLY A 111 -11.70 4.75 2.84
N ILE A 112 -11.95 4.13 4.01
CA ILE A 112 -11.79 2.69 4.21
C ILE A 112 -12.74 1.91 3.27
N ALA A 113 -14.00 2.29 3.20
CA ALA A 113 -14.98 1.66 2.31
C ALA A 113 -14.57 1.79 0.83
N GLU A 114 -14.05 2.94 0.43
CA GLU A 114 -13.53 3.15 -0.93
C GLU A 114 -12.32 2.24 -1.21
N GLY A 115 -11.35 2.16 -0.30
CA GLY A 115 -10.23 1.24 -0.41
C GLY A 115 -10.68 -0.22 -0.52
N CYS A 116 -11.67 -0.64 0.28
CA CYS A 116 -12.26 -1.98 0.21
C CYS A 116 -12.91 -2.27 -1.16
N LYS A 117 -13.62 -1.30 -1.75
CA LYS A 117 -14.19 -1.43 -3.12
C LYS A 117 -13.09 -1.58 -4.17
N GLN A 118 -12.02 -0.79 -4.08
CA GLN A 118 -10.88 -0.89 -4.97
C GLN A 118 -10.23 -2.27 -4.88
N ALA A 119 -10.02 -2.78 -3.67
CA ALA A 119 -9.45 -4.11 -3.40
C ALA A 119 -10.43 -5.26 -3.72
N GLY A 120 -11.73 -5.02 -3.73
CA GLY A 120 -12.75 -6.06 -3.89
C GLY A 120 -13.00 -6.87 -2.62
N CYS A 121 -12.66 -6.35 -1.43
CA CYS A 121 -12.95 -6.96 -0.14
C CYS A 121 -14.11 -6.25 0.59
N ALA A 122 -14.68 -6.91 1.58
CA ALA A 122 -15.79 -6.38 2.36
C ALA A 122 -15.33 -5.76 3.67
N LEU A 123 -15.76 -4.53 3.96
CA LEU A 123 -15.68 -3.95 5.30
C LEU A 123 -16.79 -4.57 6.15
N ILE A 124 -16.45 -5.53 7.00
CA ILE A 124 -17.44 -6.35 7.71
C ILE A 124 -17.55 -6.05 9.19
N GLY A 125 -16.67 -5.25 9.75
CA GLY A 125 -16.64 -4.87 11.16
C GLY A 125 -15.53 -3.89 11.44
N GLY A 126 -15.42 -3.55 12.70
CA GLY A 126 -14.40 -2.63 13.22
C GLY A 126 -14.71 -2.25 14.66
N GLU A 127 -13.86 -1.41 15.21
CA GLU A 127 -14.02 -0.85 16.57
C GLU A 127 -13.70 0.63 16.56
N THR A 128 -14.47 1.40 17.30
CA THR A 128 -14.21 2.82 17.56
C THR A 128 -14.04 3.04 19.05
N ALA A 129 -12.84 3.43 19.47
CA ALA A 129 -12.49 3.66 20.86
C ALA A 129 -12.25 5.14 21.15
N GLU A 130 -13.01 5.69 22.10
CA GLU A 130 -12.78 7.02 22.64
C GLU A 130 -11.97 6.88 23.94
N MET A 131 -10.73 7.38 23.94
CA MET A 131 -9.76 7.23 25.01
C MET A 131 -9.20 8.59 25.45
N PRO A 132 -9.96 9.35 26.24
CA PRO A 132 -9.54 10.68 26.71
C PRO A 132 -8.20 10.62 27.46
N GLY A 133 -7.27 11.51 27.10
CA GLY A 133 -5.95 11.59 27.71
C GLY A 133 -4.89 10.68 27.09
N MET A 134 -5.26 9.74 26.19
CA MET A 134 -4.28 8.95 25.42
C MET A 134 -3.93 9.62 24.09
N TYR A 135 -4.88 10.27 23.46
CA TYR A 135 -4.70 11.04 22.22
C TYR A 135 -5.04 12.51 22.48
N ALA A 136 -4.38 13.42 21.77
CA ALA A 136 -4.72 14.83 21.81
C ALA A 136 -6.07 15.10 21.10
N ASP A 137 -6.69 16.23 21.43
CA ASP A 137 -7.93 16.64 20.78
C ASP A 137 -7.72 16.78 19.25
N GLY A 138 -8.60 16.18 18.46
CA GLY A 138 -8.52 16.16 16.99
C GLY A 138 -7.55 15.13 16.42
N GLU A 139 -6.83 14.39 17.23
CA GLU A 139 -5.95 13.31 16.79
C GLU A 139 -6.61 11.95 16.96
N TYR A 140 -6.27 11.04 16.05
CA TYR A 140 -6.67 9.64 16.08
C TYR A 140 -5.56 8.74 15.54
N ASP A 141 -5.66 7.46 15.86
CA ASP A 141 -4.83 6.41 15.28
C ASP A 141 -5.70 5.36 14.59
N LEU A 142 -5.14 4.71 13.58
CA LEU A 142 -5.83 3.74 12.75
C LEU A 142 -5.03 2.44 12.70
N ALA A 143 -5.71 1.33 12.90
CA ALA A 143 -5.18 0.00 12.60
C ALA A 143 -6.17 -0.74 11.70
N GLY A 144 -5.64 -1.42 10.68
CA GLY A 144 -6.39 -2.27 9.78
C GLY A 144 -6.02 -3.73 9.98
N PHE A 145 -6.99 -4.60 9.81
CA PHE A 145 -6.82 -6.04 9.81
C PHE A 145 -7.52 -6.61 8.58
N ALA A 146 -6.74 -7.24 7.70
CA ALA A 146 -7.24 -7.83 6.48
C ALA A 146 -7.06 -9.35 6.49
N VAL A 147 -8.04 -10.07 5.97
CA VAL A 147 -7.97 -11.50 5.72
C VAL A 147 -8.28 -11.77 4.27
N GLY A 148 -7.41 -12.55 3.64
CA GLY A 148 -7.55 -13.06 2.30
C GLY A 148 -7.40 -14.56 2.26
N ALA A 149 -7.58 -15.14 1.10
CA ALA A 149 -7.38 -16.56 0.86
C ALA A 149 -6.79 -16.81 -0.53
N ALA A 150 -6.07 -17.91 -0.62
CA ALA A 150 -5.68 -18.55 -1.88
C ALA A 150 -5.98 -20.03 -1.78
N GLU A 151 -6.25 -20.71 -2.90
CA GLU A 151 -6.31 -22.17 -2.92
C GLU A 151 -4.94 -22.75 -2.57
N ARG A 152 -4.91 -23.88 -1.90
CA ARG A 152 -3.67 -24.58 -1.57
C ARG A 152 -2.92 -24.94 -2.86
N GLY A 153 -1.67 -24.51 -2.95
CA GLY A 153 -0.83 -24.66 -4.14
C GLY A 153 -0.80 -23.47 -5.08
N GLU A 154 -1.61 -22.43 -4.83
CA GLU A 154 -1.61 -21.16 -5.59
C GLU A 154 -0.90 -20.00 -4.86
N LEU A 155 -0.32 -20.27 -3.69
CA LEU A 155 0.41 -19.26 -2.93
C LEU A 155 1.70 -18.84 -3.67
N LEU A 156 2.00 -17.56 -3.64
CA LEU A 156 3.27 -17.00 -4.09
C LEU A 156 4.25 -16.95 -2.91
N ASP A 157 5.29 -17.78 -2.96
CA ASP A 157 6.34 -17.85 -1.93
C ASP A 157 7.74 -17.46 -2.46
N GLY A 158 7.84 -17.12 -3.74
CA GLY A 158 9.10 -16.76 -4.40
C GLY A 158 10.02 -17.94 -4.72
N SER A 159 9.67 -19.17 -4.35
CA SER A 159 10.52 -20.36 -4.56
C SER A 159 10.81 -20.67 -6.04
N ASN A 160 9.94 -20.23 -6.96
CA ASN A 160 10.06 -20.41 -8.40
C ASN A 160 10.84 -19.29 -9.11
N VAL A 161 11.29 -18.27 -8.37
CA VAL A 161 12.14 -17.22 -8.93
C VAL A 161 13.48 -17.79 -9.34
N SER A 162 13.95 -17.41 -10.52
CA SER A 162 15.17 -17.93 -11.11
C SER A 162 15.99 -16.86 -11.83
N GLU A 163 17.27 -17.16 -12.04
CA GLU A 163 18.15 -16.29 -12.84
C GLU A 163 17.56 -16.07 -14.23
N GLY A 164 17.60 -14.83 -14.70
CA GLY A 164 17.06 -14.40 -16.01
C GLY A 164 15.62 -13.91 -15.95
N ASP A 165 14.91 -14.10 -14.83
CA ASP A 165 13.57 -13.52 -14.67
C ASP A 165 13.62 -11.98 -14.75
N VAL A 166 12.56 -11.39 -15.31
CA VAL A 166 12.40 -9.94 -15.45
C VAL A 166 11.65 -9.38 -14.26
N ILE A 167 12.02 -8.17 -13.84
CA ILE A 167 11.30 -7.42 -12.81
C ILE A 167 10.54 -6.29 -13.49
N LEU A 168 9.21 -6.35 -13.41
CA LEU A 168 8.32 -5.25 -13.76
C LEU A 168 8.06 -4.40 -12.51
N GLY A 169 8.11 -3.08 -12.68
CA GLY A 169 7.74 -2.12 -11.65
C GLY A 169 6.38 -1.50 -11.94
N LEU A 170 5.48 -1.52 -10.97
CA LEU A 170 4.21 -0.79 -11.03
C LEU A 170 4.39 0.55 -10.35
N ALA A 171 4.07 1.63 -11.06
CA ALA A 171 4.24 2.98 -10.56
C ALA A 171 3.47 3.22 -9.26
N SER A 172 4.08 3.94 -8.33
CA SER A 172 3.41 4.47 -7.15
C SER A 172 2.61 5.72 -7.49
N SER A 173 1.65 6.08 -6.63
CA SER A 173 0.90 7.34 -6.70
C SER A 173 1.63 8.52 -6.04
N GLY A 174 2.76 8.27 -5.39
CA GLY A 174 3.52 9.23 -4.60
C GLY A 174 4.27 8.53 -3.47
N VAL A 175 4.36 9.19 -2.33
CA VAL A 175 5.08 8.67 -1.14
C VAL A 175 4.41 7.43 -0.54
N HIS A 176 3.13 7.23 -0.81
CA HIS A 176 2.28 6.21 -0.16
C HIS A 176 2.10 6.51 1.34
N SER A 177 2.43 5.56 2.23
CA SER A 177 2.26 5.74 3.69
C SER A 177 3.56 5.54 4.49
N ASN A 178 4.71 5.49 3.82
CA ASN A 178 6.00 5.24 4.48
C ASN A 178 6.91 6.46 4.43
N GLY A 179 7.79 6.60 5.41
CA GLY A 179 8.78 7.68 5.46
C GLY A 179 8.23 9.04 5.91
N TYR A 180 6.99 9.15 6.36
CA TYR A 180 6.35 10.43 6.68
C TYR A 180 6.98 11.18 7.85
N SER A 181 7.68 10.52 8.76
CA SER A 181 8.47 11.22 9.78
C SER A 181 9.59 12.07 9.15
N LEU A 182 10.23 11.56 8.09
CA LEU A 182 11.24 12.28 7.33
C LEU A 182 10.60 13.34 6.42
N VAL A 183 9.52 13.00 5.69
CA VAL A 183 8.77 13.96 4.85
C VAL A 183 8.40 15.21 5.64
N ARG A 184 7.81 15.05 6.82
CA ARG A 184 7.40 16.17 7.69
C ARG A 184 8.57 17.04 8.13
N LYS A 185 9.72 16.44 8.46
CA LYS A 185 10.96 17.18 8.76
C LYS A 185 11.48 17.97 7.56
N VAL A 186 11.37 17.43 6.36
CA VAL A 186 11.78 18.12 5.13
C VAL A 186 10.84 19.29 4.84
N VAL A 187 9.54 19.12 4.99
CA VAL A 187 8.55 20.21 4.85
C VAL A 187 8.86 21.35 5.84
N GLU A 188 9.08 21.02 7.11
CA GLU A 188 9.44 21.97 8.15
C GLU A 188 10.76 22.71 7.81
N LYS A 189 11.81 21.96 7.40
CA LYS A 189 13.11 22.52 6.99
C LYS A 189 12.98 23.46 5.79
N ALA A 190 12.08 23.17 4.85
CA ALA A 190 11.80 24.01 3.70
C ALA A 190 10.97 25.28 4.07
N GLY A 191 10.50 25.39 5.31
CA GLY A 191 9.68 26.50 5.78
C GLY A 191 8.27 26.53 5.18
N LEU A 192 7.74 25.38 4.74
CA LEU A 192 6.42 25.27 4.12
C LEU A 192 5.37 24.84 5.15
N GLY A 193 4.18 25.45 5.03
CA GLY A 193 2.94 24.96 5.65
C GLY A 193 2.18 23.99 4.75
N TYR A 194 1.27 23.21 5.31
CA TYR A 194 0.49 22.25 4.52
C TYR A 194 -0.59 22.91 3.64
N ALA A 195 -0.91 24.18 3.86
CA ALA A 195 -1.79 24.97 3.02
C ALA A 195 -1.06 25.74 1.90
N ASP A 196 0.27 25.72 1.91
CA ASP A 196 1.07 26.38 0.88
C ASP A 196 1.05 25.58 -0.43
N ASP A 197 1.31 26.25 -1.56
CA ASP A 197 1.45 25.61 -2.86
C ASP A 197 2.60 24.59 -2.85
N ALA A 198 2.33 23.38 -3.36
CA ALA A 198 3.33 22.32 -3.43
C ALA A 198 4.33 22.55 -4.56
N PRO A 199 5.64 22.75 -4.28
CA PRO A 199 6.66 22.97 -5.34
C PRO A 199 6.81 21.77 -6.29
N PHE A 200 6.43 20.58 -5.81
CA PHE A 200 6.54 19.30 -6.51
C PHE A 200 5.22 18.82 -7.13
N ALA A 201 4.12 19.56 -6.96
CA ALA A 201 2.80 19.21 -7.49
C ALA A 201 2.00 20.47 -7.85
N PRO A 202 2.22 21.07 -9.03
CA PRO A 202 1.55 22.29 -9.44
C PRO A 202 0.02 22.19 -9.35
N GLY A 203 -0.61 23.19 -8.75
CA GLY A 203 -2.07 23.26 -8.57
C GLY A 203 -2.61 22.49 -7.36
N LYS A 204 -1.74 21.90 -6.53
CA LYS A 204 -2.11 21.28 -5.25
C LYS A 204 -1.40 22.03 -4.11
N THR A 205 -2.01 21.99 -2.92
CA THR A 205 -1.31 22.36 -1.68
C THR A 205 -0.34 21.23 -1.27
N VAL A 206 0.61 21.54 -0.40
CA VAL A 206 1.54 20.55 0.18
C VAL A 206 0.75 19.43 0.87
N GLY A 207 -0.31 19.76 1.62
CA GLY A 207 -1.16 18.78 2.28
C GLY A 207 -1.88 17.87 1.30
N GLU A 208 -2.53 18.43 0.27
CA GLU A 208 -3.21 17.64 -0.76
C GLU A 208 -2.26 16.70 -1.51
N ALA A 209 -1.09 17.19 -1.90
CA ALA A 209 -0.11 16.38 -2.61
C ALA A 209 0.48 15.25 -1.75
N LEU A 210 0.72 15.52 -0.46
CA LEU A 210 1.22 14.52 0.48
C LEU A 210 0.15 13.56 0.99
N LEU A 211 -1.13 13.89 0.85
CA LEU A 211 -2.25 13.00 1.19
C LEU A 211 -2.74 12.17 0.01
N GLU A 212 -2.05 12.22 -1.14
CA GLU A 212 -2.35 11.28 -2.24
C GLU A 212 -2.34 9.84 -1.69
N PRO A 213 -3.43 9.06 -1.89
CA PRO A 213 -3.55 7.74 -1.29
C PRO A 213 -2.53 6.74 -1.83
N THR A 214 -2.16 5.79 -1.00
CA THR A 214 -1.43 4.59 -1.41
C THR A 214 -2.23 3.84 -2.46
N LYS A 215 -1.58 3.51 -3.57
CA LYS A 215 -2.22 2.77 -4.66
C LYS A 215 -2.49 1.31 -4.26
N ILE A 216 -3.67 0.81 -4.64
CA ILE A 216 -4.08 -0.58 -4.43
C ILE A 216 -3.84 -1.37 -5.71
N TYR A 217 -2.97 -2.39 -5.65
CA TYR A 217 -2.54 -3.21 -6.80
C TYR A 217 -3.26 -4.55 -6.88
N VAL A 218 -4.25 -4.79 -6.02
CA VAL A 218 -4.86 -6.12 -5.84
C VAL A 218 -5.43 -6.69 -7.12
N LYS A 219 -6.27 -5.94 -7.84
CA LYS A 219 -6.99 -6.46 -9.02
C LYS A 219 -6.06 -6.79 -10.17
N SER A 220 -5.08 -5.92 -10.45
CA SER A 220 -4.10 -6.12 -11.51
C SER A 220 -3.17 -7.29 -11.22
N CYS A 221 -2.63 -7.35 -9.99
CA CYS A 221 -1.74 -8.44 -9.58
C CYS A 221 -2.46 -9.79 -9.53
N LEU A 222 -3.69 -9.86 -9.01
CA LEU A 222 -4.48 -11.11 -9.02
C LEU A 222 -4.80 -11.57 -10.44
N ALA A 223 -5.13 -10.66 -11.37
CA ALA A 223 -5.38 -11.01 -12.76
C ALA A 223 -4.14 -11.66 -13.40
N ALA A 224 -2.97 -11.05 -13.23
CA ALA A 224 -1.71 -11.58 -13.74
C ALA A 224 -1.28 -12.90 -13.05
N HIS A 225 -1.56 -13.03 -11.74
CA HIS A 225 -1.32 -14.27 -10.99
C HIS A 225 -2.21 -15.42 -11.50
N LYS A 226 -3.51 -15.19 -11.63
CA LYS A 226 -4.47 -16.17 -12.15
C LYS A 226 -4.16 -16.58 -13.61
N ALA A 227 -3.54 -15.69 -14.39
CA ALA A 227 -3.06 -16.01 -15.74
C ALA A 227 -1.74 -16.81 -15.75
N GLY A 228 -1.14 -17.09 -14.59
CA GLY A 228 0.11 -17.85 -14.47
C GLY A 228 1.34 -17.09 -14.98
N LEU A 229 1.33 -15.77 -14.91
CA LEU A 229 2.38 -14.90 -15.42
C LEU A 229 3.39 -14.46 -14.35
N ILE A 230 3.07 -14.63 -13.06
CA ILE A 230 3.85 -14.11 -11.94
C ILE A 230 4.56 -15.23 -11.18
N LYS A 231 5.80 -14.99 -10.78
CA LYS A 231 6.58 -15.85 -9.88
C LYS A 231 6.66 -15.30 -8.45
N ALA A 232 6.74 -13.97 -8.31
CA ALA A 232 6.76 -13.29 -7.02
C ALA A 232 6.26 -11.86 -7.13
N LEU A 233 5.77 -11.32 -6.01
CA LEU A 233 5.38 -9.93 -5.83
C LEU A 233 6.09 -9.36 -4.61
N ALA A 234 6.50 -8.08 -4.65
CA ALA A 234 7.02 -7.36 -3.51
C ALA A 234 6.36 -5.99 -3.39
N HIS A 235 5.63 -5.77 -2.30
CA HIS A 235 5.05 -4.46 -1.95
C HIS A 235 6.14 -3.56 -1.40
N ILE A 236 6.34 -2.39 -2.00
CA ILE A 236 7.43 -1.49 -1.62
C ILE A 236 6.94 -0.50 -0.57
N THR A 237 7.26 -0.80 0.68
CA THR A 237 6.91 -0.07 1.89
C THR A 237 8.16 0.50 2.58
N GLY A 238 8.15 0.67 3.90
CA GLY A 238 9.35 1.00 4.68
C GLY A 238 10.47 0.00 4.42
N GLY A 239 11.69 0.48 4.23
CA GLY A 239 12.81 -0.30 3.74
C GLY A 239 13.03 -0.20 2.23
N GLY A 240 12.07 0.36 1.47
CA GLY A 240 12.17 0.61 0.04
C GLY A 240 12.45 -0.66 -0.78
N LEU A 241 13.01 -0.49 -1.97
CA LEU A 241 13.41 -1.62 -2.82
C LEU A 241 14.44 -2.53 -2.13
N THR A 242 15.33 -1.94 -1.33
CA THR A 242 16.48 -2.62 -0.75
C THR A 242 16.13 -3.67 0.30
N GLU A 243 15.06 -3.47 1.05
CA GLU A 243 14.67 -4.36 2.16
C GLU A 243 13.39 -5.18 1.88
N ASN A 244 12.55 -4.74 0.93
CA ASN A 244 11.31 -5.45 0.61
C ASN A 244 11.50 -6.54 -0.47
N VAL A 245 12.27 -6.26 -1.52
CA VAL A 245 12.49 -7.24 -2.59
C VAL A 245 13.19 -8.52 -2.14
N PRO A 246 14.20 -8.49 -1.24
CA PRO A 246 14.82 -9.71 -0.72
C PRO A 246 13.87 -10.70 -0.05
N ARG A 247 12.75 -10.23 0.50
CA ARG A 247 11.77 -11.09 1.21
C ARG A 247 11.11 -12.15 0.32
N VAL A 248 11.16 -11.93 -0.99
CA VAL A 248 10.53 -12.81 -1.99
C VAL A 248 11.53 -13.45 -2.94
N LEU A 249 12.82 -13.36 -2.62
CA LEU A 249 13.89 -13.94 -3.41
C LEU A 249 14.57 -15.11 -2.70
N PRO A 250 14.93 -16.17 -3.42
CA PRO A 250 15.90 -17.17 -2.95
C PRO A 250 17.22 -16.52 -2.53
N GLU A 251 17.87 -17.05 -1.51
CA GLU A 251 19.10 -16.48 -0.92
C GLU A 251 20.27 -16.37 -1.90
N ASN A 252 20.32 -17.24 -2.91
CA ASN A 252 21.38 -17.28 -3.93
C ASN A 252 21.14 -16.34 -5.12
N LEU A 253 20.07 -15.54 -5.07
CA LEU A 253 19.70 -14.62 -6.14
C LEU A 253 19.80 -13.15 -5.71
N THR A 254 19.96 -12.29 -6.71
CA THR A 254 20.06 -10.83 -6.58
C THR A 254 19.12 -10.17 -7.57
N ALA A 255 18.35 -9.18 -7.12
CA ALA A 255 17.61 -8.27 -7.99
C ALA A 255 18.53 -7.13 -8.44
N VAL A 256 18.66 -6.94 -9.74
CA VAL A 256 19.46 -5.88 -10.36
C VAL A 256 18.53 -4.89 -11.02
N PHE A 257 18.43 -3.70 -10.46
CA PHE A 257 17.59 -2.61 -10.96
C PHE A 257 18.39 -1.58 -11.75
N ASP A 258 17.74 -0.89 -12.66
CA ASP A 258 18.27 0.30 -13.33
C ASP A 258 17.34 1.50 -13.07
N ALA A 259 17.76 2.42 -12.22
CA ALA A 259 16.98 3.59 -11.81
C ALA A 259 16.63 4.54 -12.97
N SER A 260 17.22 4.38 -14.15
CA SER A 260 16.91 5.18 -15.35
C SER A 260 15.70 4.68 -16.14
N THR A 261 15.11 3.52 -15.77
CA THR A 261 14.05 2.87 -16.54
C THR A 261 12.63 3.21 -16.08
N TRP A 262 12.48 3.93 -14.98
CA TRP A 262 11.19 4.41 -14.49
C TRP A 262 11.22 5.87 -14.10
N GLU A 263 10.04 6.45 -13.95
CA GLU A 263 9.91 7.86 -13.55
C GLU A 263 10.24 8.04 -12.07
N TYR A 264 11.22 8.90 -11.78
CA TYR A 264 11.50 9.39 -10.44
C TYR A 264 10.62 10.61 -10.17
N LEU A 265 9.51 10.41 -9.45
CA LEU A 265 8.47 11.43 -9.28
C LEU A 265 9.01 12.72 -8.66
N PRO A 266 8.47 13.89 -9.04
CA PRO A 266 8.94 15.21 -8.58
C PRO A 266 9.02 15.34 -7.06
N ILE A 267 8.11 14.67 -6.32
CA ILE A 267 8.12 14.67 -4.85
C ILE A 267 9.42 14.07 -4.30
N PHE A 268 9.92 12.96 -4.86
CA PHE A 268 11.14 12.33 -4.38
C PHE A 268 12.37 13.16 -4.70
N LYS A 269 12.40 13.79 -5.88
CA LYS A 269 13.46 14.74 -6.22
C LYS A 269 13.48 15.90 -5.23
N TRP A 270 12.34 16.51 -4.97
CA TRP A 270 12.21 17.59 -4.01
C TRP A 270 12.63 17.18 -2.59
N LEU A 271 12.20 16.00 -2.13
CA LEU A 271 12.60 15.47 -0.81
C LEU A 271 14.12 15.28 -0.71
N GLY A 272 14.74 14.69 -1.74
CA GLY A 272 16.19 14.50 -1.80
C GLY A 272 16.95 15.83 -1.74
N GLU A 273 16.58 16.80 -2.57
CA GLU A 273 17.21 18.12 -2.65
C GLU A 273 17.03 18.94 -1.36
N GLN A 274 15.79 19.13 -0.90
CA GLN A 274 15.49 19.93 0.29
C GLN A 274 15.98 19.26 1.58
N GLY A 275 15.85 17.92 1.65
CA GLY A 275 16.34 17.14 2.78
C GLY A 275 17.86 17.02 2.83
N GLY A 276 18.53 17.08 1.68
CA GLY A 276 19.92 16.69 1.52
C GLY A 276 20.10 15.19 1.74
N ILE A 277 19.15 14.38 1.25
CA ILE A 277 19.09 12.94 1.49
C ILE A 277 19.85 12.22 0.37
N PRO A 278 20.88 11.42 0.68
CA PRO A 278 21.60 10.64 -0.33
C PRO A 278 20.69 9.66 -1.07
N ALA A 279 20.96 9.39 -2.36
CA ALA A 279 20.15 8.53 -3.21
C ALA A 279 19.92 7.12 -2.61
N MET A 280 20.91 6.54 -1.95
CA MET A 280 20.78 5.23 -1.28
C MET A 280 19.81 5.28 -0.09
N GLU A 281 19.80 6.37 0.67
CA GLU A 281 18.86 6.55 1.78
C GLU A 281 17.45 6.83 1.26
N MET A 282 17.33 7.53 0.12
CA MET A 282 16.04 7.64 -0.59
C MET A 282 15.51 6.26 -0.98
N ALA A 283 16.36 5.40 -1.58
CA ALA A 283 15.99 4.05 -1.98
C ALA A 283 15.64 3.11 -0.81
N ARG A 284 16.13 3.41 0.39
CA ARG A 284 15.84 2.65 1.61
C ARG A 284 14.59 3.16 2.34
N THR A 285 14.34 4.47 2.30
CA THR A 285 13.24 5.09 3.05
C THR A 285 11.93 5.09 2.26
N PHE A 286 12.02 5.27 0.94
CA PHE A 286 10.88 5.52 0.07
C PHE A 286 10.76 4.49 -1.06
N ASN A 287 9.58 4.46 -1.67
CA ASN A 287 9.32 3.64 -2.86
C ASN A 287 9.97 4.20 -4.15
N CYS A 288 10.40 5.45 -4.16
CA CYS A 288 11.08 6.13 -5.27
C CYS A 288 10.38 5.99 -6.63
N GLY A 289 9.05 5.91 -6.63
CA GLY A 289 8.21 5.82 -7.83
C GLY A 289 7.70 4.43 -8.16
N ILE A 290 8.13 3.38 -7.44
CA ILE A 290 7.69 1.99 -7.63
C ILE A 290 6.99 1.49 -6.37
N GLY A 291 5.68 1.24 -6.45
CA GLY A 291 4.92 0.74 -5.30
C GLY A 291 4.82 -0.79 -5.22
N MET A 292 4.96 -1.47 -6.35
CA MET A 292 4.93 -2.94 -6.41
C MET A 292 5.96 -3.44 -7.44
N CYS A 293 6.77 -4.41 -7.04
CA CYS A 293 7.62 -5.18 -7.96
C CYS A 293 6.94 -6.50 -8.32
N VAL A 294 6.99 -6.87 -9.59
CA VAL A 294 6.41 -8.10 -10.14
C VAL A 294 7.51 -8.88 -10.84
N VAL A 295 7.85 -10.06 -10.31
CA VAL A 295 8.85 -10.96 -10.94
C VAL A 295 8.14 -11.92 -11.87
N VAL A 296 8.56 -11.94 -13.13
CA VAL A 296 7.95 -12.72 -14.20
C VAL A 296 9.00 -13.50 -14.99
N PRO A 297 8.66 -14.66 -15.59
CA PRO A 297 9.54 -15.32 -16.56
C PRO A 297 9.89 -14.38 -17.73
N ALA A 298 11.12 -14.40 -18.20
CA ALA A 298 11.57 -13.50 -19.28
C ALA A 298 10.74 -13.63 -20.56
N ASP A 299 10.33 -14.85 -20.91
CA ASP A 299 9.50 -15.15 -22.10
C ASP A 299 8.03 -14.73 -21.95
N LYS A 300 7.61 -14.35 -20.74
CA LYS A 300 6.24 -13.87 -20.43
C LYS A 300 6.18 -12.39 -20.04
N ALA A 301 7.32 -11.70 -20.07
CA ALA A 301 7.39 -10.31 -19.59
C ALA A 301 6.47 -9.36 -20.36
N ASP A 302 6.45 -9.45 -21.69
CA ASP A 302 5.60 -8.59 -22.53
C ASP A 302 4.11 -8.89 -22.35
N GLU A 303 3.73 -10.17 -22.19
CA GLU A 303 2.35 -10.59 -21.90
C GLU A 303 1.88 -10.08 -20.53
N ALA A 304 2.73 -10.22 -19.50
CA ALA A 304 2.45 -9.73 -18.15
C ALA A 304 2.32 -8.20 -18.13
N GLU A 305 3.24 -7.49 -18.79
CA GLU A 305 3.19 -6.04 -18.92
C GLU A 305 1.89 -5.58 -19.60
N ALA A 306 1.50 -6.21 -20.70
CA ALA A 306 0.27 -5.89 -21.42
C ALA A 306 -0.98 -6.08 -20.52
N LEU A 307 -1.07 -7.21 -19.82
CA LEU A 307 -2.19 -7.50 -18.93
C LEU A 307 -2.26 -6.52 -17.75
N LEU A 308 -1.14 -6.19 -17.13
CA LEU A 308 -1.09 -5.21 -16.03
C LEU A 308 -1.51 -3.82 -16.52
N ARG A 309 -1.08 -3.40 -17.72
CA ARG A 309 -1.52 -2.12 -18.34
C ARG A 309 -3.00 -2.12 -18.67
N GLU A 310 -3.58 -3.21 -19.13
CA GLU A 310 -5.02 -3.35 -19.37
C GLU A 310 -5.82 -3.14 -18.09
N HIS A 311 -5.25 -3.52 -16.93
CA HIS A 311 -5.83 -3.30 -15.61
C HIS A 311 -5.51 -1.93 -15.00
N GLY A 312 -4.99 -0.99 -15.81
CA GLY A 312 -4.77 0.42 -15.41
C GLY A 312 -3.44 0.70 -14.74
N GLU A 313 -2.47 -0.24 -14.80
CA GLU A 313 -1.14 0.01 -14.23
C GLU A 313 -0.24 0.79 -15.21
N THR A 314 0.59 1.67 -14.65
CA THR A 314 1.77 2.18 -15.34
C THR A 314 2.92 1.23 -15.03
N VAL A 315 3.40 0.54 -16.05
CA VAL A 315 4.39 -0.53 -15.92
C VAL A 315 5.68 -0.17 -16.61
N SER A 316 6.81 -0.48 -15.99
CA SER A 316 8.16 -0.38 -16.58
C SER A 316 8.93 -1.67 -16.30
N GLN A 317 9.75 -2.11 -17.25
CA GLN A 317 10.75 -3.14 -16.97
C GLN A 317 11.91 -2.49 -16.24
N ILE A 318 12.02 -2.73 -14.94
CA ILE A 318 12.93 -2.01 -14.06
C ILE A 318 14.20 -2.78 -13.69
N GLY A 319 14.25 -4.06 -14.06
CA GLY A 319 15.40 -4.88 -13.71
C GLY A 319 15.24 -6.35 -14.06
N PHE A 320 16.13 -7.13 -13.54
CA PHE A 320 16.17 -8.59 -13.76
C PHE A 320 16.75 -9.30 -12.54
N ILE A 321 16.55 -10.61 -12.47
CA ILE A 321 17.12 -11.48 -11.45
C ILE A 321 18.43 -12.07 -11.97
N GLY A 322 19.51 -11.89 -11.19
CA GLY A 322 20.82 -12.47 -11.47
C GLY A 322 21.32 -13.33 -10.33
N PRO A 323 22.46 -14.02 -10.53
CA PRO A 323 23.09 -14.78 -9.46
C PRO A 323 23.68 -13.83 -8.41
N ARG A 324 23.52 -14.18 -7.14
CA ARG A 324 24.16 -13.47 -6.02
C ARG A 324 25.61 -13.89 -5.90
N ALA A 325 26.54 -12.93 -5.93
CA ALA A 325 27.96 -13.19 -5.79
C ALA A 325 28.34 -13.37 -4.31
N GLY A 326 28.46 -14.61 -3.85
CA GLY A 326 28.81 -14.91 -2.45
C GLY A 326 27.87 -14.25 -1.45
N ASP A 327 28.42 -13.54 -0.46
CA ASP A 327 27.66 -12.77 0.53
C ASP A 327 27.30 -11.34 0.07
N GLY A 328 27.37 -11.08 -1.24
CA GLY A 328 26.98 -9.77 -1.81
C GLY A 328 25.53 -9.38 -1.52
N PRO A 329 25.12 -8.14 -1.84
CA PRO A 329 23.76 -7.68 -1.59
C PRO A 329 22.73 -8.43 -2.47
N GLN A 330 21.53 -8.66 -1.93
CA GLN A 330 20.43 -9.22 -2.72
C GLN A 330 19.72 -8.18 -3.59
N VAL A 331 20.04 -6.89 -3.44
CA VAL A 331 19.54 -5.80 -4.28
C VAL A 331 20.70 -4.91 -4.71
N VAL A 332 20.76 -4.65 -6.01
CA VAL A 332 21.69 -3.70 -6.62
C VAL A 332 20.89 -2.72 -7.46
N ILE A 333 21.04 -1.41 -7.21
CA ILE A 333 20.36 -0.36 -7.99
C ILE A 333 21.44 0.44 -8.73
N LYS A 334 21.42 0.34 -10.05
CA LYS A 334 22.34 1.05 -10.95
C LYS A 334 21.77 2.43 -11.30
N ASN A 335 22.65 3.36 -11.69
CA ASN A 335 22.30 4.68 -12.24
C ASN A 335 21.56 5.64 -11.29
N MET A 336 21.43 5.38 -9.98
CA MET A 336 20.76 6.27 -9.03
C MET A 336 21.35 7.70 -9.06
N ALA A 337 22.65 7.85 -8.82
CA ALA A 337 23.31 9.15 -8.80
C ALA A 337 23.15 9.94 -10.11
N ARG A 338 23.09 9.24 -11.23
CA ARG A 338 22.89 9.87 -12.54
C ARG A 338 21.46 10.34 -12.78
N THR A 339 20.50 9.69 -12.14
CA THR A 339 19.06 9.89 -12.41
C THR A 339 18.38 10.69 -11.30
N TRP A 340 18.75 10.44 -10.04
CA TRP A 340 18.08 11.01 -8.86
C TRP A 340 18.78 12.24 -8.27
N ASP A 341 20.09 12.40 -8.52
CA ASP A 341 20.88 13.54 -8.03
C ASP A 341 20.95 14.72 -9.04
N LYS A 342 20.04 14.77 -10.05
CA LYS A 342 20.03 15.80 -11.10
C LYS A 342 18.95 16.85 -10.89
#